data_401bffe393d66d1ec57f7efa553ecfbe
#
_entry.id   401bffe393d66d1ec57f7efa553ecfbe
#
_cell.length_a   1.000
_cell.length_b   1.000
_cell.length_c   1.000
_cell.angle_alpha   90.00
_cell.angle_beta   90.00
_cell.angle_gamma   90.00
#
_symmetry.space_group_name_H-M   'P 1'
#
loop_
_entity.id
_entity.type
_entity.pdbx_description
1 polymer ?
#
loop_
_entity_poly.entity_id
_entity_poly.type
_entity_poly.pdbx_seq_one_letter_code
_entity_poly.pdbx_strand_id
1 'polypeptide(L)'
;MAEKKETIQPIAASFEDVADSMVVKGKSGGFKDGEVLAKQAEYSGNLQISGVDLSCFVTKDGERYISGRSITGAIGMKGRGQGMARISSNSTLKPFMNNDLVVAIEQPVLITGKTPKPIHGYRAELLADLCDAILEARQAGALKTEQEVRYGQFAEVLVRAFARVGITALVDEATGYQHDRGRNR
;
A
#
# COMPACT_ATOMS: atom_id res chain seq x y z
N MET A 1 -7.15 -59.42 -30.83
CA MET A 1 -7.16 -58.55 -29.66
C MET A 1 -6.41 -57.30 -30.04
N ALA A 2 -7.14 -56.21 -30.26
CA ALA A 2 -6.56 -54.92 -30.66
C ALA A 2 -6.59 -54.01 -29.44
N GLU A 3 -5.42 -53.67 -28.92
CA GLU A 3 -5.26 -52.65 -27.86
C GLU A 3 -5.61 -51.26 -28.41
N LYS A 4 -6.66 -50.67 -27.82
CA LYS A 4 -6.98 -49.25 -28.01
C LYS A 4 -5.93 -48.39 -27.28
N LYS A 5 -5.04 -47.75 -28.05
CA LYS A 5 -4.25 -46.65 -27.55
C LYS A 5 -5.19 -45.48 -27.30
N GLU A 6 -5.45 -45.19 -26.05
CA GLU A 6 -6.01 -43.89 -25.64
C GLU A 6 -5.00 -42.78 -25.91
N THR A 7 -5.31 -41.98 -26.90
CA THR A 7 -4.56 -40.73 -27.17
C THR A 7 -4.98 -39.72 -26.12
N ILE A 8 -4.12 -39.48 -25.15
CA ILE A 8 -4.27 -38.38 -24.20
C ILE A 8 -4.12 -37.08 -25.00
N GLN A 9 -5.24 -36.41 -25.26
CA GLN A 9 -5.18 -35.04 -25.82
C GLN A 9 -4.67 -34.10 -24.73
N PRO A 10 -3.72 -33.20 -25.04
CA PRO A 10 -3.30 -32.19 -24.09
C PRO A 10 -4.51 -31.30 -23.81
N ILE A 11 -4.82 -31.10 -22.52
CA ILE A 11 -5.80 -30.15 -22.07
C ILE A 11 -5.22 -28.78 -22.41
N ALA A 12 -5.74 -28.17 -23.47
CA ALA A 12 -5.46 -26.76 -23.77
C ALA A 12 -6.22 -25.93 -22.73
N ALA A 13 -5.64 -25.80 -21.55
CA ALA A 13 -6.06 -24.77 -20.62
C ALA A 13 -5.76 -23.43 -21.30
N SER A 14 -6.80 -22.69 -21.67
CA SER A 14 -6.62 -21.36 -22.23
C SER A 14 -6.03 -20.46 -21.13
N PHE A 15 -5.28 -19.43 -21.52
CA PHE A 15 -4.75 -18.45 -20.58
C PHE A 15 -5.86 -17.83 -19.73
N GLU A 16 -7.09 -17.78 -20.24
CA GLU A 16 -8.30 -17.33 -19.56
C GLU A 16 -8.73 -18.27 -18.43
N ASP A 17 -8.62 -19.59 -18.60
CA ASP A 17 -8.96 -20.58 -17.55
C ASP A 17 -7.98 -20.53 -16.36
N VAL A 18 -6.72 -20.17 -16.62
CA VAL A 18 -5.71 -19.97 -15.56
C VAL A 18 -5.92 -18.63 -14.86
N ALA A 19 -6.32 -17.58 -15.58
CA ALA A 19 -6.64 -16.27 -15.03
C ALA A 19 -7.88 -16.33 -14.11
N ASP A 20 -8.93 -17.07 -14.50
CA ASP A 20 -10.15 -17.27 -13.71
C ASP A 20 -9.88 -17.99 -12.37
N SER A 21 -8.91 -18.91 -12.33
CA SER A 21 -8.53 -19.59 -11.09
C SER A 21 -7.77 -18.69 -10.09
N MET A 22 -7.23 -17.57 -10.54
CA MET A 22 -6.50 -16.59 -9.72
C MET A 22 -7.37 -15.44 -9.20
N VAL A 23 -8.65 -15.40 -9.56
CA VAL A 23 -9.58 -14.35 -9.15
C VAL A 23 -10.08 -14.60 -7.73
N VAL A 24 -9.64 -13.78 -6.79
CA VAL A 24 -10.16 -13.76 -5.42
C VAL A 24 -11.36 -12.83 -5.34
N LYS A 25 -12.57 -13.38 -5.31
CA LYS A 25 -13.80 -12.61 -5.07
C LYS A 25 -13.80 -12.04 -3.65
N GLY A 26 -13.33 -10.81 -3.49
CA GLY A 26 -13.41 -10.07 -2.22
C GLY A 26 -14.81 -9.49 -2.01
N LYS A 27 -15.57 -10.07 -1.07
CA LYS A 27 -16.77 -9.41 -0.54
C LYS A 27 -16.34 -8.38 0.51
N SER A 28 -16.18 -7.12 0.12
CA SER A 28 -16.36 -5.99 1.02
C SER A 28 -16.44 -4.67 0.25
N GLY A 29 -17.37 -3.85 0.64
CA GLY A 29 -17.89 -2.65 0.02
C GLY A 29 -16.90 -1.76 -0.73
N GLY A 30 -17.25 -1.43 -1.97
CA GLY A 30 -16.68 -0.32 -2.71
C GLY A 30 -16.11 -0.65 -4.08
N PHE A 31 -15.96 -1.91 -4.44
CA PHE A 31 -15.54 -2.30 -5.80
C PHE A 31 -16.76 -2.60 -6.66
N LYS A 32 -16.89 -1.89 -7.78
CA LYS A 32 -17.76 -2.29 -8.89
C LYS A 32 -17.18 -3.58 -9.47
N ASP A 33 -18.04 -4.53 -9.82
CA ASP A 33 -17.72 -5.83 -10.40
C ASP A 33 -16.76 -5.67 -11.60
N GLY A 34 -15.47 -5.80 -11.34
CA GLY A 34 -14.37 -5.90 -12.28
C GLY A 34 -13.32 -6.77 -11.60
N GLU A 35 -12.90 -7.83 -12.24
CA GLU A 35 -11.89 -8.76 -11.73
C GLU A 35 -10.59 -8.02 -11.42
N VAL A 36 -10.32 -7.81 -10.14
CA VAL A 36 -9.07 -7.19 -9.70
C VAL A 36 -8.08 -8.31 -9.40
N LEU A 37 -7.14 -8.53 -10.32
CA LEU A 37 -6.03 -9.45 -10.10
C LEU A 37 -5.21 -9.01 -8.90
N ALA A 38 -5.11 -9.87 -7.88
CA ALA A 38 -4.28 -9.59 -6.72
C ALA A 38 -2.80 -9.74 -7.09
N LYS A 39 -1.98 -8.73 -6.78
CA LYS A 39 -0.52 -8.82 -6.92
C LYS A 39 0.06 -9.66 -5.79
N GLN A 40 0.97 -10.56 -6.13
CA GLN A 40 1.68 -11.36 -5.13
C GLN A 40 2.88 -10.61 -4.60
N ALA A 41 2.98 -10.51 -3.27
CA ALA A 41 4.15 -9.98 -2.61
C ALA A 41 5.27 -11.04 -2.59
N GLU A 42 6.43 -10.69 -3.09
CA GLU A 42 7.64 -11.50 -2.99
C GLU A 42 8.30 -11.32 -1.62
N TYR A 43 8.33 -10.06 -1.15
CA TYR A 43 8.85 -9.70 0.17
C TYR A 43 7.79 -9.04 1.01
N SER A 44 7.79 -9.34 2.31
CA SER A 44 6.91 -8.71 3.28
C SER A 44 7.64 -8.48 4.60
N GLY A 45 7.40 -7.35 5.23
CA GLY A 45 8.02 -6.97 6.49
C GLY A 45 7.27 -5.85 7.19
N ASN A 46 7.68 -5.55 8.41
CA ASN A 46 7.19 -4.41 9.16
C ASN A 46 8.30 -3.38 9.31
N LEU A 47 7.99 -2.15 8.92
CA LEU A 47 8.85 -1.00 9.10
C LEU A 47 8.38 -0.23 10.33
N GLN A 48 9.27 -0.08 11.32
CA GLN A 48 8.98 0.74 12.50
C GLN A 48 9.55 2.14 12.32
N ILE A 49 8.68 3.14 12.31
CA ILE A 49 9.06 4.55 12.23
C ILE A 49 8.36 5.33 13.34
N SER A 50 9.14 5.94 14.23
CA SER A 50 8.62 6.81 15.30
C SER A 50 7.51 6.17 16.15
N GLY A 51 7.63 4.88 16.43
CA GLY A 51 6.63 4.12 17.22
C GLY A 51 5.39 3.69 16.42
N VAL A 52 5.41 3.84 15.10
CA VAL A 52 4.35 3.36 14.20
C VAL A 52 4.85 2.14 13.43
N ASP A 53 4.03 1.09 13.38
CA ASP A 53 4.29 -0.12 12.61
C ASP A 53 3.61 -0.04 11.25
N LEU A 54 4.42 -0.10 10.18
CA LEU A 54 3.96 -0.12 8.81
C LEU A 54 4.19 -1.51 8.19
N SER A 55 3.11 -2.23 7.89
CA SER A 55 3.20 -3.49 7.15
C SER A 55 3.47 -3.18 5.67
N CYS A 56 4.65 -3.59 5.21
CA CYS A 56 5.19 -3.29 3.89
C CYS A 56 5.30 -4.54 3.03
N PHE A 57 5.13 -4.37 1.74
CA PHE A 57 5.16 -5.44 0.74
C PHE A 57 5.94 -4.96 -0.49
N VAL A 58 6.73 -5.86 -1.06
CA VAL A 58 7.38 -5.63 -2.35
C VAL A 58 6.95 -6.74 -3.29
N THR A 59 6.44 -6.38 -4.45
CA THR A 59 6.02 -7.30 -5.49
C THR A 59 7.20 -7.71 -6.38
N LYS A 60 7.04 -8.73 -7.20
CA LYS A 60 8.09 -9.24 -8.08
C LYS A 60 8.62 -8.20 -9.08
N ASP A 61 7.77 -7.27 -9.49
CA ASP A 61 8.12 -6.13 -10.35
C ASP A 61 8.80 -4.96 -9.59
N GLY A 62 9.09 -5.14 -8.31
CA GLY A 62 9.81 -4.17 -7.48
C GLY A 62 8.94 -3.03 -6.94
N GLU A 63 7.63 -3.07 -7.16
CA GLU A 63 6.71 -2.07 -6.60
C GLU A 63 6.57 -2.24 -5.08
N ARG A 64 6.53 -1.13 -4.38
CA ARG A 64 6.48 -1.06 -2.91
C ARG A 64 5.12 -0.61 -2.44
N TYR A 65 4.54 -1.38 -1.53
CA TYR A 65 3.19 -1.14 -0.99
C TYR A 65 3.18 -1.14 0.53
N ILE A 66 2.30 -0.35 1.10
CA ILE A 66 1.97 -0.31 2.54
C ILE A 66 0.51 -0.69 2.69
N SER A 67 0.16 -1.43 3.75
CA SER A 67 -1.24 -1.77 4.00
C SER A 67 -2.05 -0.52 4.38
N GLY A 68 -3.28 -0.41 3.89
CA GLY A 68 -4.16 0.72 4.21
C GLY A 68 -4.43 0.86 5.72
N ARG A 69 -4.45 -0.26 6.44
CA ARG A 69 -4.58 -0.25 7.91
C ARG A 69 -3.37 0.41 8.56
N SER A 70 -2.16 0.12 8.07
CA SER A 70 -0.95 0.75 8.59
C SER A 70 -0.92 2.24 8.30
N ILE A 71 -1.34 2.66 7.09
CA ILE A 71 -1.41 4.09 6.73
C ILE A 71 -2.37 4.84 7.64
N THR A 72 -3.60 4.32 7.83
CA THR A 72 -4.58 4.97 8.71
C THR A 72 -4.12 5.00 10.17
N GLY A 73 -3.45 3.95 10.63
CA GLY A 73 -2.82 3.93 11.95
C GLY A 73 -1.70 4.96 12.11
N ALA A 74 -0.87 5.10 11.07
CA ALA A 74 0.27 6.02 11.04
C ALA A 74 -0.12 7.49 11.17
N ILE A 75 -1.25 7.90 10.60
CA ILE A 75 -1.80 9.25 10.73
C ILE A 75 -2.70 9.41 11.98
N GLY A 76 -2.75 8.40 12.87
CA GLY A 76 -3.50 8.48 14.12
C GLY A 76 -5.01 8.35 13.98
N MET A 77 -5.48 7.75 12.89
CA MET A 77 -6.92 7.47 12.74
C MET A 77 -7.38 6.44 13.75
N LYS A 78 -8.40 6.78 14.53
CA LYS A 78 -9.06 5.86 15.46
C LYS A 78 -10.34 5.29 14.84
N GLY A 79 -10.63 4.03 15.15
CA GLY A 79 -11.88 3.37 14.79
C GLY A 79 -11.70 2.20 13.81
N ARG A 80 -12.70 1.32 13.79
CA ARG A 80 -12.82 0.19 12.87
C ARG A 80 -13.74 0.59 11.72
N GLY A 81 -13.36 0.29 10.50
CA GLY A 81 -14.19 0.46 9.30
C GLY A 81 -13.62 1.50 8.34
N GLN A 82 -14.16 1.55 7.18
CA GLN A 82 -13.90 2.40 5.98
C GLN A 82 -12.46 2.89 5.71
N GLY A 83 -11.52 2.74 6.66
CA GLY A 83 -10.09 2.95 6.46
C GLY A 83 -9.72 4.17 5.60
N MET A 84 -9.07 3.91 4.48
CA MET A 84 -8.63 4.95 3.54
C MET A 84 -9.78 5.73 2.89
N ALA A 85 -10.95 5.13 2.70
CA ALA A 85 -12.12 5.83 2.14
C ALA A 85 -12.60 7.01 3.01
N ARG A 86 -12.37 6.96 4.32
CA ARG A 86 -12.65 8.10 5.21
C ARG A 86 -11.72 9.28 4.98
N ILE A 87 -10.53 9.04 4.44
CA ILE A 87 -9.58 10.09 4.11
C ILE A 87 -10.02 10.80 2.84
N SER A 88 -10.32 10.07 1.77
CA SER A 88 -10.79 10.67 0.51
C SER A 88 -12.13 11.40 0.63
N SER A 89 -12.98 10.96 1.56
CA SER A 89 -14.26 11.61 1.85
C SER A 89 -14.20 12.74 2.89
N ASN A 90 -13.03 12.99 3.50
CA ASN A 90 -12.88 14.04 4.50
C ASN A 90 -12.94 15.43 3.85
N SER A 91 -13.97 16.19 4.18
CA SER A 91 -14.22 17.53 3.60
C SER A 91 -13.13 18.54 3.94
N THR A 92 -12.45 18.38 5.09
CA THR A 92 -11.37 19.26 5.53
C THR A 92 -10.09 19.01 4.77
N LEU A 93 -9.76 17.73 4.46
CA LEU A 93 -8.53 17.37 3.77
C LEU A 93 -8.67 17.42 2.24
N LYS A 94 -9.86 17.17 1.71
CA LYS A 94 -10.11 17.09 0.27
C LYS A 94 -9.60 18.29 -0.54
N PRO A 95 -9.71 19.57 -0.09
CA PRO A 95 -9.18 20.71 -0.84
C PRO A 95 -7.64 20.73 -0.97
N PHE A 96 -6.93 20.00 -0.12
CA PHE A 96 -5.47 19.93 -0.08
C PHE A 96 -4.92 18.68 -0.79
N MET A 97 -5.79 17.77 -1.21
CA MET A 97 -5.41 16.59 -1.98
C MET A 97 -5.56 16.87 -3.48
N ASN A 98 -4.52 16.59 -4.25
CA ASN A 98 -4.64 16.61 -5.70
C ASN A 98 -5.45 15.40 -6.20
N ASN A 99 -5.90 15.45 -7.45
CA ASN A 99 -6.73 14.39 -8.04
C ASN A 99 -6.02 13.04 -8.06
N ASP A 100 -4.72 13.00 -8.29
CA ASP A 100 -3.94 11.77 -8.36
C ASP A 100 -3.90 11.07 -6.99
N LEU A 101 -3.73 11.84 -5.91
CA LEU A 101 -3.77 11.32 -4.54
C LEU A 101 -5.17 10.77 -4.20
N VAL A 102 -6.23 11.49 -4.57
CA VAL A 102 -7.62 11.02 -4.35
C VAL A 102 -7.86 9.70 -5.08
N VAL A 103 -7.51 9.62 -6.37
CA VAL A 103 -7.64 8.40 -7.17
C VAL A 103 -6.81 7.25 -6.57
N ALA A 104 -5.58 7.52 -6.16
CA ALA A 104 -4.71 6.50 -5.54
C ALA A 104 -5.28 5.97 -4.21
N ILE A 105 -5.96 6.82 -3.42
CA ILE A 105 -6.65 6.40 -2.18
C ILE A 105 -7.88 5.55 -2.50
N GLU A 106 -8.61 5.86 -3.57
CA GLU A 106 -9.86 5.19 -3.93
C GLU A 106 -9.63 3.87 -4.69
N GLN A 107 -8.45 3.69 -5.27
CA GLN A 107 -8.08 2.50 -6.06
C GLN A 107 -6.93 1.71 -5.43
N PRO A 108 -7.17 1.04 -4.29
CA PRO A 108 -6.15 0.17 -3.68
C PRO A 108 -5.85 -1.02 -4.57
N VAL A 109 -4.62 -1.50 -4.49
CA VAL A 109 -4.20 -2.76 -5.10
C VAL A 109 -4.43 -3.90 -4.11
N LEU A 110 -5.01 -5.01 -4.56
CA LEU A 110 -5.08 -6.21 -3.73
C LEU A 110 -3.70 -6.88 -3.71
N ILE A 111 -3.16 -7.06 -2.52
CA ILE A 111 -1.87 -7.73 -2.29
C ILE A 111 -2.12 -9.04 -1.55
N THR A 112 -1.61 -10.13 -2.10
CA THR A 112 -1.52 -11.42 -1.42
C THR A 112 -0.09 -11.61 -0.92
N GLY A 113 0.04 -11.93 0.37
CA GLY A 113 1.33 -12.21 1.00
C GLY A 113 1.43 -13.65 1.47
N LYS A 114 2.11 -13.86 2.59
CA LYS A 114 2.20 -15.18 3.25
C LYS A 114 0.85 -15.73 3.72
N THR A 115 -0.14 -14.87 3.91
CA THR A 115 -1.51 -15.25 4.26
C THR A 115 -2.37 -15.27 3.00
N PRO A 116 -3.29 -16.26 2.85
CA PRO A 116 -4.15 -16.36 1.68
C PRO A 116 -5.18 -15.22 1.58
N LYS A 117 -5.37 -14.44 2.66
CA LYS A 117 -6.32 -13.34 2.67
C LYS A 117 -5.70 -12.10 2.03
N PRO A 118 -6.26 -11.57 0.93
CA PRO A 118 -5.75 -10.37 0.30
C PRO A 118 -5.94 -9.15 1.19
N ILE A 119 -5.01 -8.22 1.10
CA ILE A 119 -5.02 -6.93 1.78
C ILE A 119 -5.00 -5.78 0.78
N HIS A 120 -5.62 -4.68 1.14
CA HIS A 120 -5.55 -3.44 0.38
C HIS A 120 -4.17 -2.82 0.60
N GLY A 121 -3.37 -2.82 -0.45
CA GLY A 121 -2.07 -2.18 -0.53
C GLY A 121 -2.15 -0.85 -1.26
N TYR A 122 -1.37 0.09 -0.82
CA TYR A 122 -1.20 1.41 -1.42
C TYR A 122 0.27 1.62 -1.70
N ARG A 123 0.62 2.28 -2.78
CA ARG A 123 2.02 2.61 -3.07
C ARG A 123 2.65 3.34 -1.89
N ALA A 124 3.90 3.04 -1.59
CA ALA A 124 4.57 3.59 -0.40
C ALA A 124 4.64 5.12 -0.43
N GLU A 125 4.79 5.70 -1.62
CA GLU A 125 4.85 7.15 -1.86
C GLU A 125 3.57 7.86 -1.40
N LEU A 126 2.42 7.20 -1.53
CA LEU A 126 1.12 7.77 -1.12
C LEU A 126 1.11 8.22 0.34
N LEU A 127 1.86 7.56 1.22
CA LEU A 127 1.93 7.98 2.62
C LEU A 127 2.62 9.34 2.78
N ALA A 128 3.65 9.61 1.97
CA ALA A 128 4.31 10.92 1.97
C ALA A 128 3.38 12.00 1.41
N ASP A 129 2.76 11.76 0.27
CA ASP A 129 1.82 12.70 -0.37
C ASP A 129 0.63 13.02 0.55
N LEU A 130 0.13 12.02 1.27
CA LEU A 130 -0.93 12.20 2.26
C LEU A 130 -0.47 13.05 3.46
N CYS A 131 0.74 12.84 3.94
CA CYS A 131 1.31 13.66 5.02
C CYS A 131 1.46 15.11 4.57
N ASP A 132 1.91 15.36 3.35
CA ASP A 132 2.05 16.71 2.79
C ASP A 132 0.70 17.41 2.71
N ALA A 133 -0.34 16.77 2.18
CA ALA A 133 -1.70 17.31 2.14
C ALA A 133 -2.24 17.65 3.55
N ILE A 134 -1.98 16.80 4.54
CA ILE A 134 -2.39 17.05 5.93
C ILE A 134 -1.63 18.26 6.51
N LEU A 135 -0.34 18.40 6.23
CA LEU A 135 0.47 19.53 6.72
C LEU A 135 0.08 20.85 6.05
N GLU A 136 -0.26 20.83 4.76
CA GLU A 136 -0.83 21.98 4.07
C GLU A 136 -2.16 22.42 4.70
N ALA A 137 -3.06 21.47 4.97
CA ALA A 137 -4.31 21.75 5.67
C ALA A 137 -4.08 22.35 7.06
N ARG A 138 -3.06 21.88 7.78
CA ARG A 138 -2.65 22.43 9.08
C ARG A 138 -2.15 23.85 8.96
N GLN A 139 -1.27 24.12 7.98
CA GLN A 139 -0.73 25.49 7.73
C GLN A 139 -1.84 26.48 7.37
N ALA A 140 -2.82 26.03 6.58
CA ALA A 140 -4.01 26.82 6.25
C ALA A 140 -4.98 27.01 7.43
N GLY A 141 -4.70 26.39 8.58
CA GLY A 141 -5.58 26.43 9.75
C GLY A 141 -6.91 25.72 9.54
N ALA A 142 -6.99 24.76 8.61
CA ALA A 142 -8.21 24.02 8.28
C ALA A 142 -8.54 22.94 9.31
N LEU A 143 -7.53 22.36 9.98
CA LEU A 143 -7.71 21.31 10.99
C LEU A 143 -8.32 21.88 12.28
N LYS A 144 -9.59 21.57 12.54
CA LYS A 144 -10.36 22.18 13.66
C LYS A 144 -10.69 21.19 14.76
N THR A 145 -10.99 19.93 14.40
CA THR A 145 -11.34 18.93 15.38
C THR A 145 -10.10 18.32 16.04
N GLU A 146 -10.24 17.82 17.26
CA GLU A 146 -9.14 17.16 17.98
C GLU A 146 -8.52 16.02 17.16
N GLN A 147 -9.34 15.29 16.41
CA GLN A 147 -8.88 14.22 15.54
C GLN A 147 -8.07 14.74 14.35
N GLU A 148 -8.50 15.82 13.71
CA GLU A 148 -7.78 16.45 12.61
C GLU A 148 -6.45 17.05 13.07
N VAL A 149 -6.43 17.74 14.23
CA VAL A 149 -5.19 18.24 14.84
C VAL A 149 -4.21 17.09 15.09
N ARG A 150 -4.70 15.94 15.54
CA ARG A 150 -3.89 14.73 15.71
C ARG A 150 -3.29 14.24 14.38
N TYR A 151 -4.05 14.26 13.28
CA TYR A 151 -3.51 13.94 11.96
C TYR A 151 -2.30 14.80 11.62
N GLY A 152 -2.39 16.12 11.86
CA GLY A 152 -1.28 17.04 11.63
C GLY A 152 -0.04 16.72 12.49
N GLN A 153 -0.24 16.33 13.74
CA GLN A 153 0.87 15.96 14.63
C GLN A 153 1.57 14.68 14.13
N PHE A 154 0.81 13.64 13.77
CA PHE A 154 1.38 12.40 13.25
C PHE A 154 2.06 12.61 11.90
N ALA A 155 1.46 13.36 10.98
CA ALA A 155 2.05 13.68 9.69
C ALA A 155 3.42 14.38 9.85
N GLU A 156 3.53 15.36 10.77
CA GLU A 156 4.80 16.04 11.06
C GLU A 156 5.87 15.06 11.56
N VAL A 157 5.52 14.18 12.48
CA VAL A 157 6.44 13.15 13.01
C VAL A 157 6.94 12.22 11.91
N LEU A 158 6.04 11.77 11.04
CA LEU A 158 6.37 10.88 9.92
C LEU A 158 7.29 11.55 8.91
N VAL A 159 6.97 12.78 8.47
CA VAL A 159 7.80 13.52 7.50
C VAL A 159 9.21 13.78 8.05
N ARG A 160 9.34 14.16 9.32
CA ARG A 160 10.64 14.31 9.96
C ARG A 160 11.43 13.00 10.03
N ALA A 161 10.74 11.88 10.28
CA ALA A 161 11.37 10.56 10.29
C ALA A 161 11.81 10.13 8.89
N PHE A 162 10.97 10.36 7.87
CA PHE A 162 11.31 10.09 6.46
C PHE A 162 12.51 10.91 6.00
N ALA A 163 12.57 12.19 6.37
CA ALA A 163 13.70 13.06 6.03
C ALA A 163 15.03 12.54 6.63
N ARG A 164 15.01 12.06 7.88
CA ARG A 164 16.22 11.50 8.53
C ARG A 164 16.67 10.21 7.86
N VAL A 165 15.74 9.29 7.58
CA VAL A 165 16.06 8.04 6.91
C VAL A 165 16.51 8.29 5.48
N GLY A 166 15.84 9.20 4.79
CA GLY A 166 16.14 9.55 3.40
C GLY A 166 17.53 10.12 3.24
N ILE A 167 17.92 11.08 4.08
CA ILE A 167 19.27 11.69 3.98
C ILE A 167 20.36 10.66 4.26
N THR A 168 20.17 9.76 5.24
CA THR A 168 21.13 8.70 5.51
C THR A 168 21.26 7.75 4.32
N ALA A 169 20.13 7.33 3.72
CA ALA A 169 20.12 6.46 2.55
C ALA A 169 20.79 7.11 1.34
N LEU A 170 20.55 8.40 1.10
CA LEU A 170 21.17 9.16 0.01
C LEU A 170 22.68 9.29 0.20
N VAL A 171 23.16 9.52 1.42
CA VAL A 171 24.59 9.55 1.72
C VAL A 171 25.22 8.17 1.51
N ASP A 172 24.56 7.12 1.98
CA ASP A 172 25.03 5.74 1.81
C ASP A 172 25.13 5.38 0.32
N GLU A 173 24.14 5.78 -0.48
CA GLU A 173 24.13 5.57 -1.93
C GLU A 173 25.26 6.35 -2.63
N ALA A 174 25.40 7.66 -2.32
CA ALA A 174 26.42 8.52 -2.91
C ALA A 174 27.86 8.07 -2.58
N THR A 175 28.06 7.49 -1.40
CA THR A 175 29.37 6.97 -0.95
C THR A 175 29.62 5.53 -1.35
N GLY A 176 28.64 4.79 -1.87
CA GLY A 176 28.72 3.37 -2.15
C GLY A 176 28.68 2.47 -0.89
N TYR A 177 28.43 3.03 0.29
CA TYR A 177 28.43 2.30 1.55
C TYR A 177 27.41 1.15 1.60
N GLN A 178 26.30 1.26 0.91
CA GLN A 178 25.28 0.22 0.81
C GLN A 178 25.79 -1.04 0.07
N HIS A 179 26.66 -0.87 -0.93
CA HIS A 179 27.25 -2.00 -1.67
C HIS A 179 28.15 -2.85 -0.79
N ASP A 180 28.80 -2.26 0.21
CA ASP A 180 29.68 -2.97 1.13
C ASP A 180 28.94 -3.73 2.23
N ARG A 181 27.76 -3.24 2.66
CA ARG A 181 26.89 -3.97 3.60
C ARG A 181 26.39 -5.31 3.06
N GLY A 182 26.17 -5.41 1.76
CA GLY A 182 25.72 -6.63 1.08
C GLY A 182 26.77 -7.73 0.97
N ARG A 183 28.07 -7.38 1.05
CA ARG A 183 29.18 -8.33 0.90
C ARG A 183 29.61 -9.00 2.23
N ASN A 184 29.21 -8.45 3.36
CA ASN A 184 29.59 -8.91 4.70
C ASN A 184 28.50 -9.71 5.43
N ARG A 185 27.52 -10.25 4.70
CA ARG A 185 26.48 -11.15 5.24
C ARG A 185 26.55 -12.52 4.61
#